data_de6f4f74225c90ca011a6d178c69f088
#
_entry.id   de6f4f74225c90ca011a6d178c69f088
#
_cell.length_a   1.000
_cell.length_b   1.000
_cell.length_c   1.000
_cell.angle_alpha   90.00
_cell.angle_beta   90.00
_cell.angle_gamma   90.00
#
_symmetry.space_group_name_H-M   'P 1'
#
loop_
_entity.id
_entity.type
_entity.pdbx_description
1 polymer ?
#
loop_
_entity_poly.entity_id
_entity_poly.type
_entity_poly.pdbx_seq_one_letter_code
_entity_poly.pdbx_strand_id
1 'polypeptide(L)'
;DATTDILSVPTIDFGTGGSRQLTSKTVTATGAAIIASTFDGTVFRSCKYTIQITNTTTSEYQQTELLAIHNGTNLYITVYANIYTGVSALGNFSGTYAANTGTISFAPTTPANNYTIETIEWLTEI
;
A
#
# COMPACT_ATOMS: atom_id res chain seq x y z
N ASP A 1 -20.91 -15.59 -13.54
CA ASP A 1 -21.15 -15.54 -14.97
C ASP A 1 -20.54 -16.77 -15.65
N ALA A 2 -21.35 -17.49 -16.39
CA ALA A 2 -20.92 -18.70 -17.09
C ALA A 2 -19.93 -18.41 -18.25
N THR A 3 -19.77 -17.16 -18.66
CA THR A 3 -18.91 -16.78 -19.77
C THR A 3 -17.49 -16.40 -19.38
N THR A 4 -17.21 -16.21 -18.08
CA THR A 4 -15.92 -15.68 -17.62
C THR A 4 -15.36 -16.54 -16.54
N ASP A 5 -15.15 -17.49 -16.26
CA ASP A 5 -14.53 -18.28 -15.16
C ASP A 5 -13.51 -17.48 -14.33
N ILE A 6 -13.72 -16.19 -14.18
CA ILE A 6 -12.83 -15.33 -13.40
C ILE A 6 -13.42 -15.10 -12.01
N LEU A 7 -12.66 -15.47 -10.99
CA LEU A 7 -12.98 -15.12 -9.62
C LEU A 7 -12.58 -13.65 -9.40
N SER A 8 -13.59 -12.80 -9.14
CA SER A 8 -13.36 -11.39 -8.88
C SER A 8 -13.83 -11.06 -7.46
N VAL A 9 -12.90 -10.94 -6.53
CA VAL A 9 -13.16 -10.55 -5.15
C VAL A 9 -12.18 -9.45 -4.73
N PRO A 10 -12.63 -8.43 -3.99
CA PRO A 10 -11.72 -7.37 -3.51
C PRO A 10 -10.84 -7.87 -2.36
N THR A 11 -11.24 -8.91 -1.67
CA THR A 11 -10.53 -9.43 -0.51
C THR A 11 -10.63 -10.94 -0.49
N ILE A 12 -9.51 -11.58 -0.18
CA ILE A 12 -9.45 -13.03 0.07
C ILE A 12 -9.05 -13.23 1.53
N ASP A 13 -9.92 -13.87 2.31
CA ASP A 13 -9.67 -14.25 3.70
C ASP A 13 -9.29 -15.72 3.75
N PHE A 14 -8.14 -16.01 4.33
CA PHE A 14 -7.59 -17.36 4.41
C PHE A 14 -8.04 -18.13 5.65
N GLY A 15 -9.04 -17.61 6.38
CA GLY A 15 -9.65 -18.30 7.52
C GLY A 15 -9.47 -17.60 8.84
N THR A 16 -9.95 -18.22 9.90
CA THR A 16 -9.90 -17.69 11.27
C THR A 16 -8.69 -18.24 12.04
N GLY A 17 -8.34 -17.57 13.11
CA GLY A 17 -7.26 -18.03 13.98
C GLY A 17 -5.87 -17.79 13.40
N GLY A 18 -5.50 -16.55 13.23
CA GLY A 18 -4.24 -16.16 12.63
C GLY A 18 -4.38 -15.97 11.13
N SER A 19 -5.56 -15.60 10.70
CA SER A 19 -5.87 -15.45 9.30
C SER A 19 -5.10 -14.32 8.66
N ARG A 20 -4.95 -14.46 7.37
CA ARG A 20 -4.36 -13.50 6.46
C ARG A 20 -5.44 -12.98 5.53
N GLN A 21 -5.30 -11.75 5.11
CA GLN A 21 -6.22 -11.15 4.16
C GLN A 21 -5.42 -10.54 3.03
N LEU A 22 -5.81 -10.81 1.80
CA LEU A 22 -5.22 -10.21 0.61
C LEU A 22 -6.22 -9.19 0.06
N THR A 23 -5.77 -7.93 -0.06
CA THR A 23 -6.61 -6.82 -0.54
C THR A 23 -5.84 -6.03 -1.59
N SER A 24 -6.53 -5.55 -2.62
CA SER A 24 -5.94 -4.61 -3.57
C SER A 24 -6.68 -3.27 -3.52
N LYS A 25 -5.93 -2.18 -3.68
CA LYS A 25 -6.45 -0.81 -3.66
C LYS A 25 -5.81 0.03 -4.75
N THR A 26 -6.57 1.01 -5.25
CA THR A 26 -6.09 1.98 -6.23
C THR A 26 -6.40 3.39 -5.73
N VAL A 27 -5.39 4.26 -5.74
CA VAL A 27 -5.51 5.68 -5.37
C VAL A 27 -4.97 6.53 -6.52
N THR A 28 -5.71 7.55 -6.93
CA THR A 28 -5.25 8.56 -7.89
C THR A 28 -5.27 9.91 -7.19
N ALA A 29 -4.12 10.56 -7.10
CA ALA A 29 -3.98 11.79 -6.34
C ALA A 29 -2.78 12.64 -6.78
N THR A 30 -2.78 13.88 -6.28
CA THR A 30 -1.72 14.86 -6.42
C THR A 30 -1.47 15.47 -5.05
N GLY A 31 -0.24 15.81 -4.72
CA GLY A 31 0.05 16.51 -3.47
C GLY A 31 1.36 16.06 -2.82
N ALA A 32 1.72 16.76 -1.73
CA ALA A 32 2.97 16.53 -1.02
C ALA A 32 2.94 15.25 -0.18
N ALA A 33 1.75 14.77 0.19
CA ALA A 33 1.58 13.51 0.91
C ALA A 33 0.29 12.85 0.44
N ILE A 34 0.41 11.63 -0.07
CA ILE A 34 -0.71 10.85 -0.59
C ILE A 34 -0.86 9.63 0.30
N ILE A 35 -2.07 9.40 0.82
CA ILE A 35 -2.36 8.18 1.55
C ILE A 35 -2.46 7.03 0.56
N ALA A 36 -1.47 6.15 0.56
CA ALA A 36 -1.45 4.99 -0.31
C ALA A 36 -2.39 3.90 0.20
N SER A 37 -2.44 3.69 1.50
CA SER A 37 -3.29 2.67 2.11
C SER A 37 -3.47 2.90 3.59
N THR A 38 -4.59 2.39 4.12
CA THR A 38 -4.84 2.29 5.55
C THR A 38 -5.29 0.88 5.90
N PHE A 39 -5.05 0.46 7.13
CA PHE A 39 -5.59 -0.80 7.64
C PHE A 39 -6.07 -0.65 9.09
N ASP A 40 -7.02 -1.50 9.47
CA ASP A 40 -7.59 -1.52 10.81
C ASP A 40 -6.64 -2.24 11.78
N GLY A 41 -6.01 -1.47 12.64
CA GLY A 41 -5.07 -1.99 13.64
C GLY A 41 -5.73 -2.72 14.80
N THR A 42 -7.05 -2.71 14.91
CA THR A 42 -7.75 -3.54 15.88
C THR A 42 -7.88 -4.99 15.42
N VAL A 43 -7.79 -5.22 14.12
CA VAL A 43 -7.91 -6.54 13.50
C VAL A 43 -6.54 -7.07 13.06
N PHE A 44 -5.74 -6.21 12.43
CA PHE A 44 -4.48 -6.62 11.82
C PHE A 44 -3.28 -6.05 12.58
N ARG A 45 -2.27 -6.90 12.80
CA ARG A 45 -1.00 -6.52 13.44
C ARG A 45 0.00 -6.00 12.42
N SER A 46 0.04 -6.62 11.26
CA SER A 46 1.09 -6.35 10.28
C SER A 46 0.58 -6.49 8.86
N CYS A 47 1.32 -5.90 7.93
CA CYS A 47 1.01 -5.97 6.52
C CYS A 47 2.28 -6.00 5.67
N LYS A 48 2.27 -6.84 4.65
CA LYS A 48 3.25 -6.78 3.56
C LYS A 48 2.59 -6.06 2.39
N TYR A 49 3.25 -5.03 1.89
CA TYR A 49 2.76 -4.25 0.76
C TYR A 49 3.61 -4.47 -0.48
N THR A 50 2.94 -4.70 -1.61
CA THR A 50 3.52 -4.52 -2.93
C THR A 50 2.83 -3.32 -3.56
N ILE A 51 3.59 -2.27 -3.88
CA ILE A 51 3.04 -0.99 -4.31
C ILE A 51 3.61 -0.62 -5.66
N GLN A 52 2.72 -0.40 -6.63
CA GLN A 52 3.09 0.13 -7.95
C GLN A 52 2.66 1.58 -8.05
N ILE A 53 3.58 2.45 -8.38
CA ILE A 53 3.32 3.88 -8.52
C ILE A 53 3.55 4.26 -9.98
N THR A 54 2.57 4.94 -10.55
CA THR A 54 2.66 5.53 -11.89
C THR A 54 2.60 7.04 -11.76
N ASN A 55 3.64 7.71 -12.21
CA ASN A 55 3.59 9.14 -12.45
C ASN A 55 2.94 9.35 -13.82
N THR A 56 1.66 9.71 -13.83
CA THR A 56 0.92 9.85 -15.08
C THR A 56 1.28 11.11 -15.84
N THR A 57 1.93 12.08 -15.20
CA THR A 57 2.40 13.30 -15.86
C THR A 57 3.63 13.01 -16.73
N THR A 58 4.55 12.16 -16.26
CA THR A 58 5.83 11.89 -16.94
C THR A 58 5.92 10.48 -17.55
N SER A 59 4.94 9.62 -17.30
CA SER A 59 4.96 8.20 -17.70
C SER A 59 6.17 7.45 -17.13
N GLU A 60 6.47 7.72 -15.87
CA GLU A 60 7.49 7.00 -15.10
C GLU A 60 6.84 6.09 -14.07
N TYR A 61 7.51 5.00 -13.73
CA TYR A 61 6.95 3.93 -12.93
C TYR A 61 7.90 3.54 -11.81
N GLN A 62 7.34 3.13 -10.68
CA GLN A 62 8.09 2.61 -9.55
C GLN A 62 7.35 1.44 -8.93
N GLN A 63 8.06 0.40 -8.55
CA GLN A 63 7.53 -0.68 -7.74
C GLN A 63 8.32 -0.77 -6.44
N THR A 64 7.60 -0.85 -5.32
CA THR A 64 8.16 -0.88 -3.98
C THR A 64 7.55 -2.02 -3.19
N GLU A 65 8.36 -2.72 -2.40
CA GLU A 65 7.88 -3.64 -1.39
C GLU A 65 8.26 -3.13 -0.01
N LEU A 66 7.30 -3.15 0.92
CA LEU A 66 7.54 -2.76 2.30
C LEU A 66 6.78 -3.65 3.28
N LEU A 67 7.30 -3.71 4.49
CA LEU A 67 6.66 -4.35 5.62
C LEU A 67 6.24 -3.29 6.62
N ALA A 68 5.09 -3.48 7.24
CA ALA A 68 4.56 -2.62 8.29
C ALA A 68 4.09 -3.45 9.47
N ILE A 69 4.35 -2.99 10.68
CA ILE A 69 3.87 -3.60 11.91
C ILE A 69 3.62 -2.51 12.95
N HIS A 70 2.54 -2.63 13.72
CA HIS A 70 2.27 -1.69 14.81
C HIS A 70 2.35 -2.37 16.17
N ASN A 71 2.60 -1.56 17.20
CA ASN A 71 2.59 -2.01 18.61
C ASN A 71 1.39 -1.49 19.40
N GLY A 72 0.38 -0.96 18.71
CA GLY A 72 -0.79 -0.33 19.34
C GLY A 72 -0.64 1.19 19.52
N THR A 73 0.55 1.73 19.31
CA THR A 73 0.83 3.17 19.46
C THR A 73 1.53 3.74 18.23
N ASN A 74 2.47 3.02 17.68
CA ASN A 74 3.27 3.44 16.52
C ASN A 74 3.24 2.39 15.43
N LEU A 75 3.38 2.85 14.19
CA LEU A 75 3.58 2.01 13.02
C LEU A 75 5.06 2.06 12.62
N TYR A 76 5.65 0.89 12.51
CA TYR A 76 7.03 0.70 12.05
C TYR A 76 7.00 0.16 10.64
N ILE A 77 7.77 0.76 9.74
CA ILE A 77 7.86 0.28 8.36
C ILE A 77 9.31 0.09 7.95
N THR A 78 9.52 -0.81 7.02
CA THR A 78 10.78 -0.93 6.29
C THR A 78 10.51 -1.12 4.81
N VAL A 79 11.18 -0.34 3.97
CA VAL A 79 11.19 -0.53 2.53
C VAL A 79 12.39 -1.41 2.21
N TYR A 80 12.16 -2.59 1.68
CA TYR A 80 13.25 -3.55 1.42
C TYR A 80 13.49 -3.84 -0.07
N ALA A 81 12.61 -3.35 -0.95
CA ALA A 81 12.79 -3.47 -2.39
C ALA A 81 12.20 -2.25 -3.09
N ASN A 82 12.93 -1.72 -4.05
CA ASN A 82 12.53 -0.54 -4.79
C ASN A 82 13.16 -0.55 -6.17
N ILE A 83 12.34 -0.42 -7.22
CA ILE A 83 12.80 -0.32 -8.60
C ILE A 83 11.99 0.76 -9.31
N TYR A 84 12.65 1.54 -10.14
CA TYR A 84 12.02 2.64 -10.87
C TYR A 84 12.61 2.78 -12.27
N THR A 85 11.81 3.32 -13.19
CA THR A 85 12.19 3.45 -14.61
C THR A 85 12.90 4.76 -14.91
N GLY A 86 12.74 5.77 -14.06
CA GLY A 86 13.41 7.08 -14.22
C GLY A 86 14.82 7.09 -13.62
N VAL A 87 15.40 8.28 -13.52
CA VAL A 87 16.74 8.46 -12.97
C VAL A 87 16.77 8.42 -11.44
N SER A 88 15.62 8.55 -10.80
CA SER A 88 15.47 8.52 -9.34
C SER A 88 14.13 7.95 -8.96
N ALA A 89 13.97 7.60 -7.68
CA ALA A 89 12.70 7.17 -7.13
C ALA A 89 11.65 8.28 -7.26
N LEU A 90 10.40 7.89 -7.48
CA LEU A 90 9.29 8.83 -7.60
C LEU A 90 8.91 9.47 -6.26
N GLY A 91 9.30 8.87 -5.15
CA GLY A 91 9.08 9.40 -3.81
C GLY A 91 9.41 8.39 -2.72
N ASN A 92 9.09 8.76 -1.50
CA ASN A 92 9.37 7.98 -0.30
C ASN A 92 8.09 7.62 0.44
N PHE A 93 8.15 6.55 1.23
CA PHE A 93 7.05 6.09 2.07
C PHE A 93 7.30 6.37 3.53
N SER A 94 6.22 6.64 4.25
CA SER A 94 6.19 6.76 5.71
C SER A 94 4.96 6.07 6.27
N GLY A 95 5.00 5.76 7.56
CA GLY A 95 3.88 5.12 8.26
C GLY A 95 3.53 5.85 9.54
N THR A 96 2.23 5.91 9.83
CA THR A 96 1.72 6.46 11.08
C THR A 96 0.64 5.54 11.66
N TYR A 97 0.47 5.57 12.96
CA TYR A 97 -0.59 4.85 13.65
C TYR A 97 -1.34 5.83 14.56
N ALA A 98 -2.63 5.99 14.29
CA ALA A 98 -3.48 6.87 15.06
C ALA A 98 -4.92 6.36 15.02
N ALA A 99 -5.65 6.49 16.13
CA ALA A 99 -7.05 6.07 16.24
C ALA A 99 -7.26 4.63 15.74
N ASN A 100 -6.37 3.72 16.14
CA ASN A 100 -6.38 2.31 15.75
C ASN A 100 -6.25 2.06 14.24
N THR A 101 -5.70 3.01 13.50
CA THR A 101 -5.53 2.90 12.05
C THR A 101 -4.06 3.02 11.69
N GLY A 102 -3.55 2.03 10.97
CA GLY A 102 -2.24 2.10 10.33
C GLY A 102 -2.36 2.79 8.97
N THR A 103 -1.55 3.79 8.72
CA THR A 103 -1.56 4.57 7.48
C THR A 103 -0.20 4.53 6.82
N ILE A 104 -0.18 4.17 5.54
CA ILE A 104 1.00 4.25 4.68
C ILE A 104 0.84 5.44 3.76
N SER A 105 1.77 6.38 3.83
CA SER A 105 1.78 7.60 3.03
C SER A 105 2.92 7.60 2.04
N PHE A 106 2.66 8.13 0.85
CA PHE A 106 3.66 8.36 -0.19
C PHE A 106 3.91 9.86 -0.34
N ALA A 107 5.16 10.26 -0.24
CA ALA A 107 5.60 11.64 -0.46
C ALA A 107 6.30 11.73 -1.81
N PRO A 108 5.64 12.25 -2.86
CA PRO A 108 6.25 12.36 -4.18
C PRO A 108 7.44 13.33 -4.19
N THR A 109 8.46 13.01 -4.97
CA THR A 109 9.56 13.93 -5.23
C THR A 109 9.10 15.18 -5.98
N THR A 110 8.07 15.03 -6.83
CA THR A 110 7.47 16.14 -7.57
C THR A 110 5.96 16.20 -7.22
N PRO A 111 5.61 16.95 -6.15
CA PRO A 111 4.23 16.97 -5.65
C PRO A 111 3.18 17.53 -6.61
N ALA A 112 3.60 18.31 -7.62
CA ALA A 112 2.68 18.89 -8.60
C ALA A 112 2.21 17.89 -9.66
N ASN A 113 2.88 16.74 -9.78
CA ASN A 113 2.52 15.72 -10.75
C ASN A 113 1.35 14.87 -10.27
N ASN A 114 0.72 14.16 -11.19
CA ASN A 114 -0.37 13.24 -10.90
C ASN A 114 0.16 11.82 -10.76
N TYR A 115 -0.34 11.10 -9.75
CA TYR A 115 0.10 9.75 -9.45
C TYR A 115 -1.10 8.81 -9.34
N THR A 116 -0.92 7.60 -9.86
CA THR A 116 -1.80 6.47 -9.58
C THR A 116 -0.99 5.46 -8.76
N ILE A 117 -1.52 5.07 -7.60
CA ILE A 117 -0.88 4.14 -6.68
C ILE A 117 -1.76 2.91 -6.56
N GLU A 118 -1.21 1.78 -6.94
CA GLU A 118 -1.88 0.49 -6.82
C GLU A 118 -1.16 -0.33 -5.76
N THR A 119 -1.91 -0.77 -4.75
CA THR A 119 -1.35 -1.57 -3.66
C THR A 119 -1.97 -2.97 -3.64
N ILE A 120 -1.12 -3.94 -3.35
CA ILE A 120 -1.54 -5.27 -2.92
C ILE A 120 -1.09 -5.42 -1.49
N GLU A 121 -2.05 -5.69 -0.60
CA GLU A 121 -1.84 -5.75 0.84
C GLU A 121 -2.00 -7.20 1.31
N TRP A 122 -0.99 -7.69 1.99
CA TRP A 122 -1.03 -8.98 2.64
C TRP A 122 -1.09 -8.76 4.15
N LEU A 123 -2.30 -8.82 4.71
CA LEU A 123 -2.59 -8.48 6.10
C LEU A 123 -2.54 -9.72 6.99
N THR A 124 -1.95 -9.58 8.18
CA THR A 124 -1.89 -10.64 9.17
C THR A 124 -2.55 -10.16 10.46
N GLU A 125 -3.49 -10.95 10.97
CA GLU A 125 -4.25 -10.63 12.18
C GLU A 125 -3.40 -10.61 13.45
N ILE A 126 -3.95 -9.92 14.43
CA ILE A 126 -3.39 -9.86 15.79
C ILE A 126 -3.32 -11.24 16.43
#